data_f1d125b648997161e131164117bc3657
#
_entry.id   f1d125b648997161e131164117bc3657
#
_cell.length_a   1.000
_cell.length_b   1.000
_cell.length_c   1.000
_cell.angle_alpha   90.00
_cell.angle_beta   90.00
_cell.angle_gamma   90.00
#
_symmetry.space_group_name_H-M   'P 1'
#
loop_
_entity.id
_entity.type
_entity.pdbx_description
1 polymer ?
#
loop_
_entity_poly.entity_id
_entity_poly.type
_entity_poly.pdbx_seq_one_letter_code
_entity_poly.pdbx_strand_id
1 'polypeptide(L)'
;EMIRTFSALAVLCLFPLRLPSQDTIPAGVRIGITYDPVARIGVFVTGVAGVSGDSVRAMISRDLDFGDRVTVVSGEAGPPLAGPINYDLYAKLTTRAIVQASVTPQGSLHVAVHDVVARRVLNVGDFAFGDAAPLSPSWRMAVHRASDEIERWITTTRGVAATRVAFVRDQRLWIVDSDGANLQPVGVGGVALSPTWHPTGRYIAYTQMADDGTHIAVRDL
;
A
#
# COMPACT_ATOMS: atom_id res chain seq x y z
N GLU A 1 -37.57 66.02 67.40
CA GLU A 1 -38.00 65.38 66.16
C GLU A 1 -36.86 64.65 65.58
N MET A 2 -37.01 63.33 65.50
CA MET A 2 -35.96 62.37 65.21
C MET A 2 -36.15 61.85 63.76
N ILE A 3 -35.24 62.18 62.85
CA ILE A 3 -35.28 61.70 61.52
C ILE A 3 -34.41 60.45 61.48
N ARG A 4 -35.03 59.32 61.24
CA ARG A 4 -34.36 58.02 61.03
C ARG A 4 -33.97 57.87 59.55
N THR A 5 -32.70 57.87 59.25
CA THR A 5 -32.19 57.52 57.93
C THR A 5 -32.04 56.01 57.82
N PHE A 6 -32.78 55.41 56.91
CA PHE A 6 -32.61 53.99 56.49
C PHE A 6 -31.52 53.89 55.44
N SER A 7 -30.43 53.25 55.82
CA SER A 7 -29.40 52.84 54.82
C SER A 7 -29.81 51.52 54.21
N ALA A 8 -30.17 51.56 52.96
CA ALA A 8 -30.35 50.31 52.15
C ALA A 8 -29.04 49.75 51.70
N LEU A 9 -28.65 48.58 52.22
CA LEU A 9 -27.48 47.83 51.82
C LEU A 9 -27.86 47.03 50.59
N ALA A 10 -27.39 47.45 49.41
CA ALA A 10 -27.54 46.69 48.16
C ALA A 10 -26.49 45.52 48.13
N VAL A 11 -26.96 44.28 48.32
CA VAL A 11 -26.16 43.08 48.14
C VAL A 11 -26.12 42.80 46.66
N LEU A 12 -24.95 43.07 46.03
CA LEU A 12 -24.69 42.74 44.64
C LEU A 12 -24.29 41.24 44.58
N CYS A 13 -25.24 40.37 44.22
CA CYS A 13 -24.96 38.95 43.94
C CYS A 13 -24.12 38.84 42.68
N LEU A 14 -22.80 38.58 42.84
CA LEU A 14 -21.91 38.15 41.78
C LEU A 14 -22.25 36.69 41.39
N PHE A 15 -23.13 36.52 40.42
CA PHE A 15 -23.28 35.24 39.74
C PHE A 15 -22.07 35.05 38.84
N PRO A 16 -21.33 33.93 38.92
CA PRO A 16 -20.28 33.62 37.95
C PRO A 16 -20.97 33.33 36.60
N LEU A 17 -20.82 34.25 35.66
CA LEU A 17 -21.11 34.00 34.25
C LEU A 17 -20.22 32.88 33.79
N ARG A 18 -20.75 31.66 33.76
CA ARG A 18 -20.10 30.56 33.02
C ARG A 18 -20.25 30.90 31.55
N LEU A 19 -19.19 31.46 30.97
CA LEU A 19 -19.02 31.50 29.53
C LEU A 19 -18.93 30.04 29.05
N PRO A 20 -19.82 29.59 28.15
CA PRO A 20 -19.64 28.27 27.54
C PRO A 20 -18.31 28.33 26.80
N SER A 21 -17.37 27.45 27.20
CA SER A 21 -16.15 27.19 26.44
C SER A 21 -16.59 26.78 25.04
N GLN A 22 -16.25 27.58 24.04
CA GLN A 22 -16.47 27.26 22.62
C GLN A 22 -15.38 26.31 22.12
N ASP A 23 -15.13 25.21 22.82
CA ASP A 23 -14.47 24.04 22.26
C ASP A 23 -15.51 23.11 21.64
N THR A 24 -16.35 23.64 20.77
CA THR A 24 -16.96 22.81 19.75
C THR A 24 -15.90 22.54 18.68
N ILE A 25 -15.11 21.47 18.89
CA ILE A 25 -14.40 20.82 17.78
C ILE A 25 -15.47 20.57 16.72
N PRO A 26 -15.41 21.21 15.53
CA PRO A 26 -16.36 20.93 14.48
C PRO A 26 -16.38 19.42 14.30
N ALA A 27 -17.57 18.83 14.21
CA ALA A 27 -17.74 17.41 14.01
C ALA A 27 -16.90 17.04 12.77
N GLY A 28 -15.66 16.60 12.99
CA GLY A 28 -14.76 16.20 11.94
C GLY A 28 -15.44 15.08 11.17
N VAL A 29 -15.26 15.06 9.87
CA VAL A 29 -15.68 13.94 9.04
C VAL A 29 -15.06 12.68 9.64
N ARG A 30 -15.87 11.90 10.36
CA ARG A 30 -15.47 10.58 10.83
C ARG A 30 -15.54 9.66 9.62
N ILE A 31 -14.41 9.43 8.97
CA ILE A 31 -14.28 8.37 8.00
C ILE A 31 -14.20 7.08 8.82
N GLY A 32 -15.33 6.45 9.04
CA GLY A 32 -15.40 5.11 9.60
C GLY A 32 -15.03 4.14 8.48
N ILE A 33 -13.79 3.69 8.43
CA ILE A 33 -13.44 2.52 7.65
C ILE A 33 -13.93 1.32 8.45
N THR A 34 -15.06 0.75 8.05
CA THR A 34 -15.51 -0.53 8.60
C THR A 34 -14.66 -1.60 7.94
N TYR A 35 -13.65 -2.06 8.65
CA TYR A 35 -12.87 -3.22 8.24
C TYR A 35 -13.68 -4.48 8.54
N ASP A 36 -14.08 -5.21 7.50
CA ASP A 36 -14.71 -6.52 7.62
C ASP A 36 -13.67 -7.61 7.28
N PRO A 37 -13.03 -8.24 8.28
CA PRO A 37 -12.02 -9.27 8.04
C PRO A 37 -12.60 -10.55 7.41
N VAL A 38 -13.91 -10.71 7.39
CA VAL A 38 -14.60 -11.89 6.81
C VAL A 38 -14.70 -11.80 5.28
N ALA A 39 -14.52 -10.62 4.71
CA ALA A 39 -14.72 -10.38 3.29
C ALA A 39 -13.47 -10.65 2.41
N ARG A 40 -12.33 -11.04 3.00
CA ARG A 40 -11.11 -11.27 2.22
C ARG A 40 -11.22 -12.53 1.37
N ILE A 41 -10.80 -12.42 0.12
CA ILE A 41 -10.80 -13.54 -0.83
C ILE A 41 -9.58 -14.41 -0.55
N GLY A 42 -9.79 -15.71 -0.25
CA GLY A 42 -8.72 -16.68 -0.11
C GLY A 42 -8.03 -16.94 -1.46
N VAL A 43 -6.72 -16.73 -1.52
CA VAL A 43 -5.90 -16.92 -2.72
C VAL A 43 -4.78 -17.91 -2.44
N PHE A 44 -4.58 -18.87 -3.32
CA PHE A 44 -3.45 -19.79 -3.27
C PHE A 44 -2.47 -19.50 -4.41
N VAL A 45 -1.20 -19.27 -4.07
CA VAL A 45 -0.12 -19.10 -5.05
C VAL A 45 0.63 -20.41 -5.18
N THR A 46 0.59 -21.03 -6.36
CA THR A 46 1.26 -22.32 -6.63
C THR A 46 2.77 -22.16 -6.71
N GLY A 47 3.50 -23.28 -6.78
CA GLY A 47 4.91 -23.25 -7.18
C GLY A 47 5.08 -22.58 -8.53
N VAL A 48 6.10 -21.75 -8.68
CA VAL A 48 6.41 -21.01 -9.91
C VAL A 48 7.56 -21.69 -10.63
N ALA A 49 7.34 -22.07 -11.88
CA ALA A 49 8.37 -22.67 -12.72
C ALA A 49 9.33 -21.61 -13.27
N GLY A 50 10.56 -22.04 -13.58
CA GLY A 50 11.57 -21.22 -14.23
C GLY A 50 12.58 -20.56 -13.28
N VAL A 51 13.41 -19.68 -13.82
CA VAL A 51 14.51 -19.04 -13.08
C VAL A 51 13.97 -18.12 -12.00
N SER A 52 14.48 -18.26 -10.78
CA SER A 52 14.03 -17.49 -9.60
C SER A 52 12.55 -17.67 -9.25
N GLY A 53 11.94 -18.80 -9.61
CA GLY A 53 10.52 -19.07 -9.39
C GLY A 53 10.09 -18.94 -7.92
N ASP A 54 10.91 -19.45 -6.98
CA ASP A 54 10.63 -19.33 -5.54
C ASP A 54 10.58 -17.85 -5.07
N SER A 55 11.49 -17.03 -5.61
CA SER A 55 11.50 -15.59 -5.32
C SER A 55 10.27 -14.89 -5.89
N VAL A 56 9.86 -15.23 -7.12
CA VAL A 56 8.61 -14.72 -7.73
C VAL A 56 7.41 -15.08 -6.86
N ARG A 57 7.30 -16.36 -6.47
CA ARG A 57 6.21 -16.83 -5.60
C ARG A 57 6.17 -16.08 -4.28
N ALA A 58 7.32 -15.95 -3.63
CA ALA A 58 7.41 -15.25 -2.35
C ALA A 58 6.99 -13.78 -2.47
N MET A 59 7.42 -13.09 -3.54
CA MET A 59 7.03 -11.71 -3.81
C MET A 59 5.53 -11.58 -4.08
N ILE A 60 4.97 -12.38 -4.98
CA ILE A 60 3.53 -12.34 -5.29
C ILE A 60 2.71 -12.62 -4.03
N SER A 61 3.08 -13.65 -3.25
CA SER A 61 2.37 -14.00 -2.02
C SER A 61 2.38 -12.86 -1.01
N ARG A 62 3.54 -12.24 -0.80
CA ARG A 62 3.69 -11.09 0.10
C ARG A 62 2.89 -9.87 -0.38
N ASP A 63 2.98 -9.54 -1.66
CA ASP A 63 2.33 -8.38 -2.24
C ASP A 63 0.80 -8.48 -2.11
N LEU A 64 0.25 -9.65 -2.42
CA LEU A 64 -1.19 -9.92 -2.31
C LEU A 64 -1.67 -9.87 -0.85
N ASP A 65 -0.91 -10.43 0.08
CA ASP A 65 -1.27 -10.42 1.52
C ASP A 65 -1.18 -9.01 2.10
N PHE A 66 -0.19 -8.22 1.66
CA PHE A 66 0.00 -6.84 2.10
C PHE A 66 -1.13 -5.90 1.63
N GLY A 67 -1.74 -6.18 0.46
CA GLY A 67 -2.85 -5.39 -0.09
C GLY A 67 -4.12 -5.38 0.75
N ASP A 68 -4.24 -6.27 1.73
CA ASP A 68 -5.31 -6.37 2.73
C ASP A 68 -6.71 -6.68 2.15
N ARG A 69 -6.82 -6.93 0.84
CA ARG A 69 -8.08 -7.29 0.14
C ARG A 69 -8.24 -8.78 -0.07
N VAL A 70 -7.14 -9.49 -0.06
CA VAL A 70 -7.09 -10.95 -0.17
C VAL A 70 -6.32 -11.51 1.01
N THR A 71 -6.46 -12.80 1.25
CA THR A 71 -5.65 -13.55 2.21
C THR A 71 -4.96 -14.66 1.46
N VAL A 72 -3.63 -14.68 1.50
CA VAL A 72 -2.87 -15.76 0.90
C VAL A 72 -2.97 -16.99 1.79
N VAL A 73 -3.58 -18.05 1.26
CA VAL A 73 -3.72 -19.32 1.98
C VAL A 73 -2.34 -19.93 2.13
N SER A 74 -1.91 -20.10 3.39
CA SER A 74 -0.63 -20.71 3.71
C SER A 74 -0.63 -22.20 3.39
N GLY A 75 0.40 -22.67 2.72
CA GLY A 75 0.61 -24.08 2.40
C GLY A 75 1.96 -24.25 1.70
N GLU A 76 2.49 -25.47 1.76
CA GLU A 76 3.63 -25.78 0.88
C GLU A 76 3.20 -25.60 -0.57
N ALA A 77 3.99 -24.84 -1.31
CA ALA A 77 3.68 -24.55 -2.70
C ALA A 77 3.59 -25.81 -3.57
N GLY A 78 4.25 -26.85 -3.13
CA GLY A 78 4.50 -28.02 -3.97
C GLY A 78 5.33 -27.66 -5.21
N PRO A 79 5.58 -28.60 -6.09
CA PRO A 79 6.15 -28.32 -7.39
C PRO A 79 5.20 -27.47 -8.24
N PRO A 80 5.70 -26.77 -9.27
CA PRO A 80 4.86 -26.11 -10.24
C PRO A 80 3.77 -27.06 -10.76
N LEU A 81 2.54 -26.58 -10.88
CA LEU A 81 1.43 -27.42 -11.34
C LEU A 81 1.66 -27.84 -12.80
N ALA A 82 1.77 -29.14 -12.98
CA ALA A 82 1.77 -29.77 -14.31
C ALA A 82 0.40 -30.43 -14.51
N GLY A 83 -0.38 -29.94 -15.47
CA GLY A 83 -1.68 -30.51 -15.82
C GLY A 83 -2.90 -29.72 -15.27
N PRO A 84 -4.11 -30.31 -15.38
CA PRO A 84 -5.35 -29.65 -15.02
C PRO A 84 -5.46 -29.38 -13.51
N ILE A 85 -6.04 -28.25 -13.14
CA ILE A 85 -6.24 -27.86 -11.76
C ILE A 85 -7.35 -28.68 -11.11
N ASN A 86 -7.05 -29.23 -9.92
CA ASN A 86 -8.04 -29.89 -9.08
C ASN A 86 -8.80 -28.84 -8.24
N TYR A 87 -9.83 -28.22 -8.80
CA TYR A 87 -10.61 -27.18 -8.13
C TYR A 87 -11.26 -27.66 -6.83
N ASP A 88 -11.65 -28.95 -6.73
CA ASP A 88 -12.28 -29.49 -5.51
C ASP A 88 -11.32 -29.53 -4.32
N LEU A 89 -10.03 -29.75 -4.58
CA LEU A 89 -9.00 -29.69 -3.54
C LEU A 89 -8.88 -28.26 -3.00
N TYR A 90 -8.76 -27.28 -3.89
CA TYR A 90 -8.60 -25.88 -3.47
C TYR A 90 -9.85 -25.29 -2.82
N ALA A 91 -11.04 -25.72 -3.23
CA ALA A 91 -12.28 -25.33 -2.58
C ALA A 91 -12.32 -25.77 -1.10
N LYS A 92 -11.79 -26.98 -0.77
CA LYS A 92 -11.66 -27.47 0.61
C LYS A 92 -10.68 -26.65 1.46
N LEU A 93 -9.75 -25.95 0.84
CA LEU A 93 -8.79 -25.04 1.50
C LEU A 93 -9.33 -23.61 1.66
N THR A 94 -10.64 -23.40 1.48
CA THR A 94 -11.26 -22.06 1.50
C THR A 94 -10.69 -21.08 0.45
N THR A 95 -10.01 -21.63 -0.56
CA THR A 95 -9.42 -20.87 -1.67
C THR A 95 -10.50 -20.53 -2.69
N ARG A 96 -10.57 -19.27 -3.09
CA ARG A 96 -11.48 -18.79 -4.14
C ARG A 96 -10.76 -18.45 -5.45
N ALA A 97 -9.47 -18.12 -5.36
CA ALA A 97 -8.64 -17.88 -6.54
C ALA A 97 -7.31 -18.65 -6.43
N ILE A 98 -6.81 -19.15 -7.55
CA ILE A 98 -5.51 -19.79 -7.66
C ILE A 98 -4.67 -18.97 -8.62
N VAL A 99 -3.45 -18.63 -8.20
CA VAL A 99 -2.45 -17.98 -9.03
C VAL A 99 -1.44 -19.05 -9.48
N GLN A 100 -1.43 -19.33 -10.77
CA GLN A 100 -0.42 -20.16 -11.42
C GLN A 100 0.50 -19.26 -12.22
N ALA A 101 1.81 -19.41 -12.04
CA ALA A 101 2.79 -18.58 -12.73
C ALA A 101 4.00 -19.38 -13.19
N SER A 102 4.69 -18.87 -14.22
CA SER A 102 5.95 -19.41 -14.70
C SER A 102 6.83 -18.32 -15.31
N VAL A 103 8.12 -18.39 -15.05
CA VAL A 103 9.12 -17.55 -15.72
C VAL A 103 9.52 -18.24 -17.02
N THR A 104 9.26 -17.58 -18.13
CA THR A 104 9.53 -18.12 -19.46
C THR A 104 11.01 -17.97 -19.84
N PRO A 105 11.54 -18.83 -20.73
CA PRO A 105 12.91 -18.67 -21.25
C PRO A 105 13.14 -17.33 -21.97
N GLN A 106 12.08 -16.70 -22.46
CA GLN A 106 12.14 -15.41 -23.17
C GLN A 106 12.20 -14.21 -22.20
N GLY A 107 12.30 -14.44 -20.89
CA GLY A 107 12.40 -13.38 -19.90
C GLY A 107 11.09 -12.65 -19.64
N SER A 108 10.00 -13.39 -19.50
CA SER A 108 8.69 -12.85 -19.04
C SER A 108 8.09 -13.72 -17.95
N LEU A 109 7.24 -13.13 -17.13
CA LEU A 109 6.42 -13.82 -16.16
C LEU A 109 5.03 -14.06 -16.78
N HIS A 110 4.74 -15.31 -17.08
CA HIS A 110 3.40 -15.76 -17.48
C HIS A 110 2.56 -16.03 -16.23
N VAL A 111 1.36 -15.51 -16.16
CA VAL A 111 0.44 -15.68 -15.02
C VAL A 111 -0.92 -16.07 -15.52
N ALA A 112 -1.51 -17.09 -14.90
CA ALA A 112 -2.92 -17.46 -15.06
C ALA A 112 -3.59 -17.44 -13.68
N VAL A 113 -4.69 -16.70 -13.57
CA VAL A 113 -5.54 -16.69 -12.37
C VAL A 113 -6.78 -17.50 -12.63
N HIS A 114 -7.13 -18.39 -11.71
CA HIS A 114 -8.29 -19.27 -11.82
C HIS A 114 -9.32 -18.91 -10.76
N ASP A 115 -10.58 -18.92 -11.15
CA ASP A 115 -11.74 -18.89 -10.25
C ASP A 115 -12.10 -20.32 -9.84
N VAL A 116 -11.96 -20.61 -8.57
CA VAL A 116 -12.21 -21.95 -8.01
C VAL A 116 -13.69 -22.29 -8.03
N VAL A 117 -14.57 -21.31 -7.80
CA VAL A 117 -16.02 -21.50 -7.78
C VAL A 117 -16.57 -21.72 -9.19
N ALA A 118 -16.15 -20.88 -10.12
CA ALA A 118 -16.56 -20.99 -11.53
C ALA A 118 -15.80 -22.10 -12.28
N ARG A 119 -14.75 -22.69 -11.69
CA ARG A 119 -13.89 -23.75 -12.25
C ARG A 119 -13.33 -23.40 -13.63
N ARG A 120 -12.84 -22.18 -13.76
CA ARG A 120 -12.32 -21.66 -15.03
C ARG A 120 -11.17 -20.68 -14.81
N VAL A 121 -10.42 -20.44 -15.88
CA VAL A 121 -9.45 -19.33 -15.91
C VAL A 121 -10.24 -18.02 -15.83
N LEU A 122 -9.88 -17.19 -14.88
CA LEU A 122 -10.42 -15.84 -14.69
C LEU A 122 -9.70 -14.86 -15.62
N ASN A 123 -8.38 -14.88 -15.63
CA ASN A 123 -7.55 -14.05 -16.51
C ASN A 123 -6.18 -14.64 -16.73
N VAL A 124 -5.49 -14.19 -17.80
CA VAL A 124 -4.12 -14.57 -18.16
C VAL A 124 -3.37 -13.32 -18.57
N GLY A 125 -2.09 -13.23 -18.25
CA GLY A 125 -1.23 -12.14 -18.67
C GLY A 125 0.25 -12.51 -18.70
N ASP A 126 1.00 -11.78 -19.51
CA ASP A 126 2.45 -11.86 -19.64
C ASP A 126 3.08 -10.52 -19.24
N PHE A 127 4.08 -10.60 -18.36
CA PHE A 127 4.77 -9.41 -17.82
C PHE A 127 6.25 -9.52 -18.18
N ALA A 128 6.67 -8.71 -19.14
CA ALA A 128 8.05 -8.73 -19.62
C ALA A 128 9.02 -8.18 -18.56
N PHE A 129 10.14 -8.87 -18.37
CA PHE A 129 11.24 -8.38 -17.58
C PHE A 129 12.19 -7.49 -18.40
N GLY A 130 12.10 -7.53 -19.73
CA GLY A 130 13.06 -6.89 -20.63
C GLY A 130 14.46 -7.47 -20.41
N ASP A 131 15.47 -6.60 -20.45
CA ASP A 131 16.88 -6.99 -20.20
C ASP A 131 17.24 -7.00 -18.70
N ALA A 132 16.25 -6.97 -17.81
CA ALA A 132 16.49 -6.91 -16.37
C ALA A 132 17.04 -8.27 -15.86
N ALA A 133 18.20 -8.23 -15.24
CA ALA A 133 18.76 -9.39 -14.58
C ALA A 133 17.84 -9.87 -13.45
N PRO A 134 17.72 -11.19 -13.20
CA PRO A 134 16.93 -11.71 -12.10
C PRO A 134 17.27 -11.04 -10.76
N LEU A 135 16.26 -10.70 -9.99
CA LEU A 135 16.34 -10.02 -8.70
C LEU A 135 16.84 -8.58 -8.73
N SER A 136 17.14 -8.02 -9.91
CA SER A 136 17.48 -6.59 -10.03
C SER A 136 16.26 -5.70 -9.68
N PRO A 137 16.45 -4.41 -9.35
CA PRO A 137 15.35 -3.50 -9.03
C PRO A 137 14.25 -3.45 -10.10
N SER A 138 14.63 -3.42 -11.38
CA SER A 138 13.67 -3.38 -12.48
C SER A 138 12.90 -4.70 -12.65
N TRP A 139 13.58 -5.84 -12.46
CA TRP A 139 12.96 -7.16 -12.48
C TRP A 139 11.95 -7.31 -11.32
N ARG A 140 12.35 -6.93 -10.10
CA ARG A 140 11.45 -6.94 -8.93
C ARG A 140 10.21 -6.08 -9.18
N MET A 141 10.42 -4.87 -9.68
CA MET A 141 9.31 -3.96 -10.00
C MET A 141 8.36 -4.53 -11.06
N ALA A 142 8.84 -5.36 -11.99
CA ALA A 142 7.99 -6.06 -12.96
C ALA A 142 7.13 -7.14 -12.26
N VAL A 143 7.69 -7.87 -11.29
CA VAL A 143 6.92 -8.83 -10.47
C VAL A 143 5.85 -8.10 -9.65
N HIS A 144 6.18 -6.97 -9.02
CA HIS A 144 5.21 -6.16 -8.27
C HIS A 144 4.06 -5.65 -9.16
N ARG A 145 4.37 -5.25 -10.43
CA ARG A 145 3.30 -4.89 -11.40
C ARG A 145 2.40 -6.08 -11.72
N ALA A 146 2.96 -7.28 -11.83
CA ALA A 146 2.18 -8.50 -12.02
C ALA A 146 1.28 -8.75 -10.80
N SER A 147 1.79 -8.60 -9.58
CA SER A 147 1.02 -8.72 -8.34
C SER A 147 -0.16 -7.72 -8.30
N ASP A 148 0.06 -6.47 -8.69
CA ASP A 148 -0.99 -5.44 -8.77
C ASP A 148 -2.10 -5.81 -9.77
N GLU A 149 -1.73 -6.40 -10.91
CA GLU A 149 -2.70 -6.85 -11.91
C GLU A 149 -3.43 -8.12 -11.45
N ILE A 150 -2.75 -9.07 -10.81
CA ILE A 150 -3.37 -10.24 -10.20
C ILE A 150 -4.44 -9.81 -9.19
N GLU A 151 -4.10 -8.87 -8.30
CA GLU A 151 -5.05 -8.34 -7.32
C GLU A 151 -6.25 -7.68 -8.02
N ARG A 152 -6.02 -6.90 -9.09
CA ARG A 152 -7.09 -6.31 -9.89
C ARG A 152 -8.01 -7.34 -10.54
N TRP A 153 -7.47 -8.44 -11.04
CA TRP A 153 -8.26 -9.51 -11.65
C TRP A 153 -9.16 -10.22 -10.63
N ILE A 154 -8.69 -10.34 -9.38
CA ILE A 154 -9.42 -11.01 -8.30
C ILE A 154 -10.44 -10.08 -7.65
N THR A 155 -10.06 -8.81 -7.39
CA THR A 155 -10.82 -7.87 -6.54
C THR A 155 -11.46 -6.72 -7.30
N THR A 156 -11.19 -6.57 -8.60
CA THR A 156 -11.51 -5.40 -9.44
C THR A 156 -10.75 -4.11 -9.09
N THR A 157 -9.98 -4.12 -8.02
CA THR A 157 -9.16 -2.98 -7.58
C THR A 157 -7.70 -3.31 -7.75
N ARG A 158 -6.94 -2.42 -8.40
CA ARG A 158 -5.51 -2.60 -8.61
C ARG A 158 -4.75 -2.60 -7.29
N GLY A 159 -3.73 -3.44 -7.18
CA GLY A 159 -2.80 -3.48 -6.06
C GLY A 159 -1.91 -2.23 -5.98
N VAL A 160 -1.07 -2.20 -4.95
CA VAL A 160 -0.14 -1.09 -4.66
C VAL A 160 1.32 -1.57 -4.47
N ALA A 161 1.61 -2.82 -4.86
CA ALA A 161 2.93 -3.41 -4.69
C ALA A 161 3.99 -2.71 -5.55
N ALA A 162 3.64 -2.32 -6.79
CA ALA A 162 4.55 -1.61 -7.70
C ALA A 162 4.65 -0.11 -7.39
N THR A 163 4.78 0.24 -6.11
CA THR A 163 4.92 1.63 -5.65
C THR A 163 6.24 1.85 -4.94
N ARG A 164 6.59 3.12 -4.75
CA ARG A 164 7.76 3.56 -4.01
C ARG A 164 7.37 4.58 -2.95
N VAL A 165 8.09 4.57 -1.85
CA VAL A 165 7.95 5.54 -0.78
C VAL A 165 9.14 6.49 -0.80
N ALA A 166 8.88 7.80 -0.86
CA ALA A 166 9.88 8.83 -0.65
C ALA A 166 9.77 9.34 0.79
N PHE A 167 10.88 9.44 1.48
CA PHE A 167 10.92 9.89 2.88
C PHE A 167 12.23 10.63 3.20
N VAL A 168 12.23 11.34 4.31
CA VAL A 168 13.42 12.02 4.80
C VAL A 168 14.00 11.25 5.98
N ARG A 169 15.30 10.97 5.93
CA ARG A 169 16.09 10.42 7.02
C ARG A 169 17.41 11.17 7.09
N ASP A 170 17.80 11.61 8.27
CA ASP A 170 19.03 12.38 8.52
C ASP A 170 19.15 13.58 7.56
N GLN A 171 18.04 14.32 7.41
CA GLN A 171 17.94 15.51 6.54
C GLN A 171 18.19 15.25 5.05
N ARG A 172 18.18 13.99 4.63
CA ARG A 172 18.37 13.56 3.24
C ARG A 172 17.12 12.88 2.70
N LEU A 173 16.87 13.08 1.43
CA LEU A 173 15.79 12.42 0.72
C LEU A 173 16.20 10.99 0.33
N TRP A 174 15.32 10.04 0.62
CA TRP A 174 15.48 8.63 0.30
C TRP A 174 14.25 8.11 -0.44
N ILE A 175 14.48 7.07 -1.25
CA ILE A 175 13.42 6.29 -1.90
C ILE A 175 13.63 4.82 -1.56
N VAL A 176 12.52 4.11 -1.39
CA VAL A 176 12.48 2.67 -1.14
C VAL A 176 11.29 2.08 -1.87
N ASP A 177 11.39 0.85 -2.36
CA ASP A 177 10.25 0.13 -2.92
C ASP A 177 9.25 -0.24 -1.79
N SER A 178 7.99 -0.47 -2.13
CA SER A 178 6.92 -0.77 -1.15
C SER A 178 7.25 -1.96 -0.23
N ASP A 179 8.09 -2.87 -0.70
CA ASP A 179 8.55 -4.04 0.03
C ASP A 179 9.78 -3.81 0.91
N GLY A 180 10.28 -2.58 0.97
CA GLY A 180 11.48 -2.20 1.71
C GLY A 180 12.79 -2.47 0.99
N ALA A 181 12.75 -3.03 -0.23
CA ALA A 181 13.95 -3.24 -1.05
C ALA A 181 14.38 -1.96 -1.77
N ASN A 182 15.58 -2.01 -2.36
CA ASN A 182 16.12 -0.94 -3.20
C ASN A 182 16.17 0.44 -2.51
N LEU A 183 16.45 0.45 -1.21
CA LEU A 183 16.67 1.68 -0.46
C LEU A 183 17.85 2.46 -1.06
N GLN A 184 17.59 3.68 -1.53
CA GLN A 184 18.63 4.53 -2.12
C GLN A 184 18.43 6.00 -1.76
N PRO A 185 19.54 6.75 -1.58
CA PRO A 185 19.46 8.18 -1.39
C PRO A 185 19.14 8.86 -2.73
N VAL A 186 18.33 9.90 -2.68
CA VAL A 186 18.15 10.83 -3.80
C VAL A 186 19.13 11.96 -3.60
N GLY A 187 20.05 12.14 -4.54
CA GLY A 187 21.05 13.20 -4.47
C GLY A 187 20.39 14.58 -4.53
N VAL A 188 20.38 15.28 -3.40
CA VAL A 188 19.88 16.65 -3.26
C VAL A 188 20.91 17.47 -2.52
N GLY A 189 21.00 18.77 -2.82
CA GLY A 189 21.84 19.72 -2.08
C GLY A 189 21.13 20.16 -0.79
N GLY A 190 21.87 20.38 0.29
CA GLY A 190 21.32 20.89 1.54
C GLY A 190 20.39 19.91 2.27
N VAL A 191 19.54 20.47 3.15
CA VAL A 191 18.55 19.72 3.92
C VAL A 191 17.27 19.55 3.09
N ALA A 192 16.79 18.32 2.95
CA ALA A 192 15.52 18.03 2.30
C ALA A 192 14.42 17.78 3.33
N LEU A 193 13.21 18.33 3.07
CA LEU A 193 12.01 18.14 3.89
C LEU A 193 10.78 17.93 3.00
N SER A 194 9.76 17.27 3.57
CA SER A 194 8.41 17.17 2.98
C SER A 194 8.37 16.77 1.51
N PRO A 195 8.91 15.61 1.12
CA PRO A 195 8.85 15.15 -0.27
C PRO A 195 7.41 14.82 -0.69
N THR A 196 7.09 15.10 -1.93
CA THR A 196 5.84 14.69 -2.57
C THR A 196 6.10 14.21 -3.99
N TRP A 197 5.42 13.13 -4.37
CA TRP A 197 5.51 12.57 -5.71
C TRP A 197 4.70 13.38 -6.72
N HIS A 198 5.27 13.59 -7.87
CA HIS A 198 4.47 13.95 -9.05
C HIS A 198 3.63 12.74 -9.49
N PRO A 199 2.37 12.91 -9.96
CA PRO A 199 1.50 11.80 -10.36
C PRO A 199 2.08 10.84 -11.39
N THR A 200 3.03 11.28 -12.22
CA THR A 200 3.73 10.41 -13.19
C THR A 200 4.74 9.47 -12.56
N GLY A 201 5.10 9.64 -11.26
CA GLY A 201 6.17 8.87 -10.60
C GLY A 201 7.59 9.20 -11.06
N ARG A 202 7.76 10.20 -11.94
CA ARG A 202 9.08 10.59 -12.48
C ARG A 202 9.77 11.66 -11.65
N TYR A 203 9.00 12.56 -11.03
CA TYR A 203 9.54 13.70 -10.29
C TYR A 203 9.14 13.65 -8.84
N ILE A 204 10.00 14.19 -7.98
CA ILE A 204 9.71 14.47 -6.57
C ILE A 204 9.91 15.96 -6.34
N ALA A 205 8.91 16.64 -5.80
CA ALA A 205 9.04 17.97 -5.24
C ALA A 205 9.34 17.86 -3.74
N TYR A 206 10.19 18.73 -3.22
CA TYR A 206 10.57 18.76 -1.81
C TYR A 206 10.97 20.16 -1.38
N THR A 207 10.90 20.43 -0.09
CA THR A 207 11.48 21.64 0.48
C THR A 207 12.98 21.47 0.65
N GLN A 208 13.77 22.35 0.08
CA GLN A 208 15.23 22.39 0.23
C GLN A 208 15.60 23.57 1.12
N MET A 209 16.38 23.31 2.15
CA MET A 209 17.02 24.36 2.96
C MET A 209 18.51 24.39 2.60
N ALA A 210 18.96 25.52 2.10
CA ALA A 210 20.33 25.79 1.69
C ALA A 210 20.83 27.08 2.37
N ASP A 211 22.10 27.41 2.20
CA ASP A 211 22.73 28.57 2.86
C ASP A 211 22.07 29.91 2.42
N ASP A 212 21.52 29.96 1.24
CA ASP A 212 20.82 31.12 0.65
C ASP A 212 19.33 31.19 0.98
N GLY A 213 18.79 30.18 1.72
CA GLY A 213 17.39 30.17 2.15
C GLY A 213 16.65 28.86 1.92
N THR A 214 15.32 28.95 1.97
CA THR A 214 14.41 27.82 1.78
C THR A 214 13.72 27.91 0.44
N HIS A 215 13.81 26.84 -0.36
CA HIS A 215 13.26 26.76 -1.71
C HIS A 215 12.38 25.52 -1.90
N ILE A 216 11.50 25.57 -2.89
CA ILE A 216 10.85 24.37 -3.40
C ILE A 216 11.68 23.86 -4.58
N ALA A 217 12.22 22.68 -4.46
CA ALA A 217 13.02 22.03 -5.48
C ALA A 217 12.28 20.85 -6.10
N VAL A 218 12.58 20.52 -7.34
CA VAL A 218 12.05 19.36 -8.07
C VAL A 218 13.20 18.51 -8.57
N ARG A 219 13.14 17.20 -8.29
CA ARG A 219 14.14 16.23 -8.74
C ARG A 219 13.53 15.30 -9.79
N ASP A 220 14.18 15.14 -10.92
CA ASP A 220 13.94 14.08 -11.91
C ASP A 220 14.67 12.80 -11.44
N LEU A 221 14.02 11.61 -11.52
CA LEU A 221 14.47 10.34 -10.95
C LEU A 221 14.92 9.34 -12.00
#